data_45a6ccee33d677bdebca96e3749734d9
#
_entry.id   45a6ccee33d677bdebca96e3749734d9
#
_cell.length_a   1.000
_cell.length_b   1.000
_cell.length_c   1.000
_cell.angle_alpha   90.00
_cell.angle_beta   90.00
_cell.angle_gamma   90.00
#
_symmetry.space_group_name_H-M   'P 1'
#
loop_
_entity.id
_entity.type
_entity.pdbx_description
1 polymer ?
#
loop_
_entity_poly.entity_id
_entity_poly.type
_entity_poly.pdbx_seq_one_letter_code
_entity_poly.pdbx_strand_id
1 'polypeptide(L)'
;MDIISFYRVERWLFERLIPVLPKIVQLLIFLIFNSKITADSKIGKGSYCVCKGISTVLIPGTEIGENCVLGLRFSTVRQFPYKEVPCLKNNVWVGPNVIIAGPVVIEDDVVIAGNSFVNRSVPIGAIVAGCPAKIIGWRKNLDYAIETNPKYKDGRMPFLTK
;
A
#
# COMPACT_ATOMS: atom_id res chain seq x y z
N MET A 1 4.07 5.57 16.98
CA MET A 1 3.61 6.51 15.93
C MET A 1 4.11 5.98 14.61
N ASP A 2 3.27 5.87 13.61
CA ASP A 2 3.57 5.37 12.27
C ASP A 2 3.43 6.49 11.22
N ILE A 3 3.87 6.23 10.01
CA ILE A 3 3.84 7.20 8.91
C ILE A 3 2.42 7.69 8.58
N ILE A 4 1.40 6.83 8.70
CA ILE A 4 0.01 7.20 8.43
C ILE A 4 -0.51 8.23 9.42
N SER A 5 -0.06 8.17 10.68
CA SER A 5 -0.41 9.18 11.69
C SER A 5 0.14 10.56 11.32
N PHE A 6 1.39 10.65 10.86
CA PHE A 6 2.00 11.90 10.37
C PHE A 6 1.29 12.40 9.11
N TYR A 7 1.02 11.51 8.15
CA TYR A 7 0.30 11.84 6.93
C TYR A 7 -1.10 12.41 7.24
N ARG A 8 -1.84 11.86 8.20
CA ARG A 8 -3.16 12.39 8.59
C ARG A 8 -3.08 13.80 9.13
N VAL A 9 -2.03 14.10 9.90
CA VAL A 9 -1.76 15.48 10.39
C VAL A 9 -1.41 16.39 9.22
N GLU A 10 -0.53 15.97 8.32
CA GLU A 10 -0.15 16.71 7.11
C GLU A 10 -1.39 17.05 6.26
N ARG A 11 -2.22 16.06 6.00
CA ARG A 11 -3.45 16.21 5.22
C ARG A 11 -4.45 17.15 5.88
N TRP A 12 -4.67 17.03 7.18
CA TRP A 12 -5.55 17.91 7.93
C TRP A 12 -5.08 19.38 7.87
N LEU A 13 -3.78 19.61 7.96
CA LEU A 13 -3.19 20.95 7.80
C LEU A 13 -3.34 21.47 6.36
N PHE A 14 -3.16 20.60 5.38
CA PHE A 14 -3.30 20.92 3.96
C PHE A 14 -4.75 21.31 3.60
N GLU A 15 -5.73 20.55 4.06
CA GLU A 15 -7.16 20.83 3.84
C GLU A 15 -7.61 22.14 4.47
N ARG A 16 -6.90 22.62 5.50
CA ARG A 16 -7.13 23.92 6.14
C ARG A 16 -6.34 25.08 5.51
N LEU A 17 -5.72 24.84 4.37
CA LEU A 17 -4.95 25.86 3.62
C LEU A 17 -3.82 26.52 4.44
N ILE A 18 -3.23 25.79 5.39
CA ILE A 18 -2.08 26.27 6.16
C ILE A 18 -0.82 26.10 5.31
N PRO A 19 -0.12 27.17 4.86
CA PRO A 19 0.81 27.07 3.74
C PRO A 19 2.17 26.42 4.08
N VAL A 20 2.63 26.48 5.32
CA VAL A 20 4.00 26.09 5.70
C VAL A 20 4.04 24.77 6.47
N LEU A 21 3.12 24.55 7.40
CA LEU A 21 3.12 23.39 8.30
C LEU A 21 3.07 22.03 7.59
N PRO A 22 2.28 21.82 6.52
CA PRO A 22 2.29 20.55 5.79
C PRO A 22 3.68 20.20 5.24
N LYS A 23 4.44 21.20 4.75
CA LYS A 23 5.80 20.99 4.24
C LYS A 23 6.78 20.58 5.35
N ILE A 24 6.59 21.12 6.56
CA ILE A 24 7.41 20.73 7.73
C ILE A 24 7.08 19.28 8.11
N VAL A 25 5.80 18.90 8.15
CA VAL A 25 5.41 17.51 8.44
C VAL A 25 5.94 16.57 7.37
N GLN A 26 5.88 16.94 6.09
CA GLN A 26 6.46 16.16 4.99
C GLN A 26 7.98 15.97 5.15
N LEU A 27 8.70 17.02 5.57
CA LEU A 27 10.13 16.92 5.86
C LEU A 27 10.39 15.95 7.03
N LEU A 28 9.58 16.01 8.09
CA LEU A 28 9.67 15.05 9.20
C LEU A 28 9.39 13.61 8.76
N ILE A 29 8.39 13.38 7.92
CA ILE A 29 8.12 12.07 7.30
C ILE A 29 9.36 11.58 6.56
N PHE A 30 9.98 12.44 5.77
CA PHE A 30 11.21 12.08 5.03
C PHE A 30 12.37 11.74 5.96
N LEU A 31 12.64 12.58 6.97
CA LEU A 31 13.78 12.40 7.88
C LEU A 31 13.62 11.17 8.80
N ILE A 32 12.40 10.91 9.30
CA ILE A 32 12.17 9.85 10.28
C ILE A 32 11.98 8.48 9.59
N PHE A 33 11.25 8.45 8.46
CA PHE A 33 10.84 7.21 7.81
C PHE A 33 11.55 6.95 6.48
N ASN A 34 12.40 7.89 6.00
CA ASN A 34 12.97 7.84 4.65
C ASN A 34 11.89 7.61 3.59
N SER A 35 10.78 8.29 3.71
CA SER A 35 9.55 8.03 2.95
C SER A 35 8.97 9.31 2.39
N LYS A 36 8.17 9.19 1.33
CA LYS A 36 7.47 10.31 0.72
C LYS A 36 6.01 9.96 0.53
N ILE A 37 5.16 10.52 1.35
CA ILE A 37 3.70 10.50 1.22
C ILE A 37 3.26 11.94 1.20
N THR A 38 2.47 12.35 0.22
CA THR A 38 2.05 13.74 0.06
C THR A 38 0.61 13.94 0.47
N ALA A 39 0.26 15.11 0.98
CA ALA A 39 -1.07 15.43 1.49
C ALA A 39 -2.19 15.29 0.46
N ASP A 40 -1.88 15.40 -0.83
CA ASP A 40 -2.83 15.21 -1.94
C ASP A 40 -3.13 13.73 -2.26
N SER A 41 -2.37 12.79 -1.70
CA SER A 41 -2.74 11.37 -1.73
C SER A 41 -3.96 11.14 -0.83
N LYS A 42 -4.75 10.12 -1.13
CA LYS A 42 -5.92 9.73 -0.32
C LYS A 42 -5.68 8.35 0.27
N ILE A 43 -5.73 8.23 1.58
CA ILE A 43 -5.59 6.94 2.28
C ILE A 43 -6.80 6.75 3.18
N GLY A 44 -7.57 5.70 2.90
CA GLY A 44 -8.80 5.35 3.60
C GLY A 44 -8.58 4.91 5.05
N LYS A 45 -9.68 4.82 5.80
CA LYS A 45 -9.68 4.39 7.20
C LYS A 45 -9.23 2.94 7.32
N GLY A 46 -8.59 2.58 8.43
CA GLY A 46 -8.14 1.22 8.68
C GLY A 46 -6.90 0.80 7.87
N SER A 47 -6.49 1.56 6.85
CA SER A 47 -5.26 1.29 6.10
C SER A 47 -4.03 1.66 6.91
N TYR A 48 -3.01 0.81 6.85
CA TYR A 48 -1.77 1.00 7.58
C TYR A 48 -0.56 0.48 6.81
N CYS A 49 0.63 0.98 7.18
CA CYS A 49 1.90 0.49 6.68
C CYS A 49 2.55 -0.44 7.70
N VAL A 50 3.02 -1.61 7.26
CA VAL A 50 3.87 -2.46 8.09
C VAL A 50 5.23 -1.78 8.34
N CYS A 51 5.96 -2.19 9.38
CA CYS A 51 7.25 -1.62 9.75
C CYS A 51 7.23 -0.08 9.84
N LYS A 52 6.13 0.50 10.35
CA LYS A 52 5.92 1.95 10.48
C LYS A 52 5.96 2.74 9.16
N GLY A 53 6.01 2.07 7.99
CA GLY A 53 6.02 2.69 6.68
C GLY A 53 7.38 3.17 6.20
N ILE A 54 8.47 2.56 6.66
CA ILE A 54 9.83 2.92 6.23
C ILE A 54 10.01 2.70 4.73
N SER A 55 10.63 3.69 4.06
CA SER A 55 10.93 3.69 2.62
C SER A 55 9.70 3.52 1.71
N THR A 56 8.54 4.00 2.16
CA THR A 56 7.32 4.03 1.36
C THR A 56 7.28 5.29 0.51
N VAL A 57 6.99 5.15 -0.79
CA VAL A 57 6.88 6.28 -1.70
C VAL A 57 5.53 6.26 -2.41
N LEU A 58 4.69 7.23 -2.11
CA LEU A 58 3.43 7.45 -2.82
C LEU A 58 3.54 8.71 -3.66
N ILE A 59 3.33 8.57 -4.98
CA ILE A 59 3.30 9.74 -5.85
C ILE A 59 2.03 10.55 -5.60
N PRO A 60 2.10 11.88 -5.82
CA PRO A 60 0.97 12.78 -5.65
C PRO A 60 -0.29 12.30 -6.39
N GLY A 61 -1.43 12.33 -5.69
CA GLY A 61 -2.72 11.89 -6.24
C GLY A 61 -3.01 10.40 -6.12
N THR A 62 -2.09 9.58 -5.59
CA THR A 62 -2.37 8.15 -5.34
C THR A 62 -3.57 7.99 -4.41
N GLU A 63 -4.50 7.12 -4.79
CA GLU A 63 -5.65 6.77 -3.97
C GLU A 63 -5.52 5.36 -3.42
N ILE A 64 -5.70 5.22 -2.11
CA ILE A 64 -5.69 3.95 -1.38
C ILE A 64 -6.98 3.89 -0.58
N GLY A 65 -7.75 2.84 -0.77
CA GLY A 65 -9.02 2.61 -0.10
C GLY A 65 -8.88 2.27 1.39
N GLU A 66 -9.92 1.68 1.95
CA GLU A 66 -10.01 1.32 3.36
C GLU A 66 -9.42 -0.06 3.63
N ASN A 67 -8.93 -0.26 4.86
CA ASN A 67 -8.43 -1.54 5.38
C ASN A 67 -7.31 -2.17 4.52
N CYS A 68 -6.51 -1.36 3.84
CA CYS A 68 -5.37 -1.83 3.08
C CYS A 68 -4.14 -2.01 3.97
N VAL A 69 -3.37 -3.06 3.70
CA VAL A 69 -2.09 -3.33 4.34
C VAL A 69 -0.98 -3.06 3.35
N LEU A 70 -0.12 -2.09 3.65
CA LEU A 70 0.97 -1.67 2.77
C LEU A 70 2.30 -2.22 3.28
N GLY A 71 2.96 -3.02 2.46
CA GLY A 71 4.23 -3.64 2.76
C GLY A 71 5.38 -2.63 2.89
N LEU A 72 6.47 -3.09 3.48
CA LEU A 72 7.72 -2.33 3.55
C LEU A 72 8.21 -1.97 2.13
N ARG A 73 8.71 -0.73 1.93
CA ARG A 73 9.22 -0.24 0.63
C ARG A 73 8.18 -0.31 -0.50
N PHE A 74 6.92 -0.19 -0.16
CA PHE A 74 5.86 -0.06 -1.16
C PHE A 74 6.00 1.26 -1.92
N SER A 75 5.87 1.21 -3.25
CA SER A 75 5.99 2.41 -4.07
C SER A 75 4.93 2.44 -5.16
N THR A 76 4.36 3.63 -5.37
CA THR A 76 3.56 3.93 -6.55
C THR A 76 4.33 4.86 -7.47
N VAL A 77 4.28 4.60 -8.77
CA VAL A 77 5.03 5.38 -9.76
C VAL A 77 4.16 5.67 -11.00
N ARG A 78 4.45 6.79 -11.66
CA ARG A 78 3.87 7.06 -12.98
C ARG A 78 4.58 6.20 -14.03
N GLN A 79 3.84 5.79 -15.04
CA GLN A 79 4.40 5.12 -16.21
C GLN A 79 4.28 6.06 -17.42
N PHE A 80 5.41 6.46 -17.97
CA PHE A 80 5.41 7.25 -19.20
C PHE A 80 4.70 6.49 -20.35
N PRO A 81 3.85 7.15 -21.16
CA PRO A 81 3.55 8.58 -21.20
C PRO A 81 2.34 9.03 -20.35
N TYR A 82 1.79 8.17 -19.54
CA TYR A 82 0.57 8.42 -18.78
C TYR A 82 0.78 9.41 -17.63
N LYS A 83 -0.22 10.27 -17.40
CA LYS A 83 -0.23 11.24 -16.27
C LYS A 83 -0.94 10.68 -15.06
N GLU A 84 -1.83 9.74 -15.27
CA GLU A 84 -2.66 9.10 -14.26
C GLU A 84 -1.80 8.28 -13.29
N VAL A 85 -2.33 8.06 -12.11
CA VAL A 85 -1.64 7.40 -11.00
C VAL A 85 -2.39 6.16 -10.56
N PRO A 86 -1.73 5.21 -9.88
CA PRO A 86 -2.38 4.02 -9.36
C PRO A 86 -3.50 4.35 -8.38
N CYS A 87 -4.58 3.54 -8.43
CA CYS A 87 -5.68 3.55 -7.49
C CYS A 87 -5.84 2.14 -6.89
N LEU A 88 -5.76 2.04 -5.56
CA LEU A 88 -6.05 0.83 -4.82
C LEU A 88 -7.43 0.96 -4.19
N LYS A 89 -8.27 -0.05 -4.35
CA LYS A 89 -9.57 -0.14 -3.67
C LYS A 89 -9.42 -0.67 -2.24
N ASN A 90 -10.44 -1.29 -1.69
CA ASN A 90 -10.49 -1.67 -0.29
C ASN A 90 -9.89 -3.07 -0.03
N ASN A 91 -9.46 -3.32 1.20
CA ASN A 91 -8.98 -4.63 1.67
C ASN A 91 -7.80 -5.19 0.85
N VAL A 92 -7.02 -4.33 0.21
CA VAL A 92 -5.86 -4.75 -0.59
C VAL A 92 -4.68 -5.04 0.33
N TRP A 93 -4.07 -6.22 0.14
CA TRP A 93 -2.83 -6.58 0.81
C TRP A 93 -1.65 -6.45 -0.14
N VAL A 94 -0.71 -5.59 0.20
CA VAL A 94 0.50 -5.32 -0.59
C VAL A 94 1.71 -5.86 0.14
N GLY A 95 2.42 -6.79 -0.46
CA GLY A 95 3.67 -7.35 0.05
C GLY A 95 4.83 -6.35 0.05
N PRO A 96 5.96 -6.69 0.70
CA PRO A 96 7.14 -5.82 0.71
C PRO A 96 7.74 -5.66 -0.69
N ASN A 97 8.40 -4.51 -0.91
CA ASN A 97 9.08 -4.16 -2.16
C ASN A 97 8.18 -4.20 -3.42
N VAL A 98 6.89 -3.98 -3.28
CA VAL A 98 5.97 -3.91 -4.41
C VAL A 98 6.04 -2.54 -5.05
N ILE A 99 6.07 -2.52 -6.39
CA ILE A 99 5.95 -1.32 -7.20
C ILE A 99 4.67 -1.42 -8.03
N ILE A 100 3.82 -0.41 -7.96
CA ILE A 100 2.62 -0.28 -8.81
C ILE A 100 2.82 0.91 -9.73
N ALA A 101 2.78 0.66 -11.04
CA ALA A 101 3.13 1.63 -12.05
C ALA A 101 1.98 1.94 -13.02
N GLY A 102 1.76 3.22 -13.28
CA GLY A 102 0.84 3.71 -14.30
C GLY A 102 -0.62 3.80 -13.87
N PRO A 103 -1.52 4.00 -14.85
CA PRO A 103 -2.95 4.19 -14.62
C PRO A 103 -3.65 2.85 -14.35
N VAL A 104 -3.29 2.19 -13.25
CA VAL A 104 -3.84 0.88 -12.91
C VAL A 104 -4.80 0.97 -11.75
N VAL A 105 -5.84 0.16 -11.79
CA VAL A 105 -6.79 -0.03 -10.70
C VAL A 105 -6.55 -1.41 -10.09
N ILE A 106 -6.29 -1.41 -8.80
CA ILE A 106 -6.22 -2.62 -7.99
C ILE A 106 -7.56 -2.74 -7.26
N GLU A 107 -8.36 -3.71 -7.67
CA GLU A 107 -9.71 -3.88 -7.15
C GLU A 107 -9.72 -4.39 -5.71
N ASP A 108 -10.92 -4.49 -5.11
CA ASP A 108 -11.11 -4.93 -3.74
C ASP A 108 -10.55 -6.35 -3.52
N ASP A 109 -10.12 -6.63 -2.30
CA ASP A 109 -9.67 -7.95 -1.85
C ASP A 109 -8.47 -8.53 -2.60
N VAL A 110 -7.70 -7.72 -3.31
CA VAL A 110 -6.50 -8.15 -4.03
C VAL A 110 -5.34 -8.40 -3.06
N VAL A 111 -4.55 -9.44 -3.39
CA VAL A 111 -3.26 -9.73 -2.73
C VAL A 111 -2.14 -9.59 -3.74
N ILE A 112 -1.16 -8.75 -3.44
CA ILE A 112 0.04 -8.55 -4.25
C ILE A 112 1.23 -9.13 -3.49
N ALA A 113 1.83 -10.17 -4.03
CA ALA A 113 3.01 -10.79 -3.42
C ALA A 113 4.22 -9.86 -3.41
N GLY A 114 5.10 -10.03 -2.45
CA GLY A 114 6.32 -9.24 -2.34
C GLY A 114 7.19 -9.29 -3.61
N ASN A 115 7.98 -8.23 -3.83
CA ASN A 115 8.85 -8.06 -4.99
C ASN A 115 8.12 -8.06 -6.35
N SER A 116 6.83 -7.72 -6.37
CA SER A 116 6.04 -7.68 -7.59
C SER A 116 6.08 -6.30 -8.24
N PHE A 117 6.11 -6.29 -9.59
CA PHE A 117 5.94 -5.10 -10.40
C PHE A 117 4.59 -5.15 -11.12
N VAL A 118 3.64 -4.32 -10.67
CA VAL A 118 2.26 -4.30 -11.17
C VAL A 118 2.09 -3.13 -12.12
N ASN A 119 1.88 -3.42 -13.40
CA ASN A 119 1.67 -2.43 -14.46
C ASN A 119 0.39 -2.66 -15.27
N ARG A 120 -0.53 -3.47 -14.74
CA ARG A 120 -1.87 -3.71 -15.28
C ARG A 120 -2.87 -3.77 -14.16
N SER A 121 -4.10 -3.36 -14.43
CA SER A 121 -5.19 -3.46 -13.46
C SER A 121 -5.42 -4.91 -13.03
N VAL A 122 -5.76 -5.07 -11.75
CA VAL A 122 -5.91 -6.38 -11.10
C VAL A 122 -7.36 -6.55 -10.67
N PRO A 123 -8.05 -7.60 -11.11
CA PRO A 123 -9.45 -7.83 -10.80
C PRO A 123 -9.65 -8.22 -9.33
N ILE A 124 -10.87 -8.02 -8.84
CA ILE A 124 -11.29 -8.28 -7.46
C ILE A 124 -10.88 -9.68 -6.99
N GLY A 125 -10.31 -9.76 -5.80
CA GLY A 125 -9.93 -11.01 -5.14
C GLY A 125 -8.78 -11.78 -5.78
N ALA A 126 -8.11 -11.21 -6.78
CA ALA A 126 -6.96 -11.87 -7.41
C ALA A 126 -5.72 -11.84 -6.51
N ILE A 127 -4.89 -12.87 -6.65
CA ILE A 127 -3.55 -12.93 -6.08
C ILE A 127 -2.57 -12.80 -7.24
N VAL A 128 -1.69 -11.81 -7.16
CA VAL A 128 -0.72 -11.52 -8.21
C VAL A 128 0.71 -11.57 -7.70
N ALA A 129 1.63 -12.02 -8.55
CA ALA A 129 3.05 -12.09 -8.24
C ALA A 129 3.92 -11.94 -9.49
N GLY A 130 5.15 -11.48 -9.31
CA GLY A 130 6.21 -11.46 -10.33
C GLY A 130 6.48 -10.09 -10.94
N CYS A 131 7.40 -10.05 -11.89
CA CYS A 131 7.82 -8.86 -12.62
C CYS A 131 7.89 -9.15 -14.13
N PRO A 132 6.89 -8.73 -14.93
CA PRO A 132 5.63 -8.11 -14.52
C PRO A 132 4.69 -9.07 -13.78
N ALA A 133 3.86 -8.52 -12.89
CA ALA A 133 2.96 -9.32 -12.07
C ALA A 133 1.88 -10.02 -12.92
N LYS A 134 1.62 -11.28 -12.60
CA LYS A 134 0.58 -12.11 -13.23
C LYS A 134 -0.33 -12.69 -12.15
N ILE A 135 -1.57 -12.99 -12.50
CA ILE A 135 -2.50 -13.68 -11.60
C ILE A 135 -1.99 -15.10 -11.37
N ILE A 136 -1.76 -15.46 -10.11
CA ILE A 136 -1.30 -16.78 -9.67
C ILE A 136 -2.38 -17.54 -8.89
N GLY A 137 -3.46 -16.88 -8.51
CA GLY A 137 -4.55 -17.47 -7.75
C GLY A 137 -5.65 -16.46 -7.42
N TRP A 138 -6.56 -16.91 -6.57
CA TRP A 138 -7.71 -16.12 -6.11
C TRP A 138 -7.85 -16.23 -4.60
N ARG A 139 -8.12 -15.12 -3.94
CA ARG A 139 -8.24 -15.03 -2.48
C ARG A 139 -9.30 -15.97 -1.89
N LYS A 140 -10.43 -16.15 -2.59
CA LYS A 140 -11.49 -17.09 -2.20
C LYS A 140 -11.03 -18.55 -2.08
N ASN A 141 -9.91 -18.89 -2.71
CA ASN A 141 -9.33 -20.24 -2.70
C ASN A 141 -8.27 -20.41 -1.61
N LEU A 142 -7.95 -19.33 -0.87
CA LEU A 142 -7.04 -19.39 0.27
C LEU A 142 -7.87 -19.62 1.53
N ASP A 143 -7.42 -20.55 2.35
CA ASP A 143 -7.94 -20.71 3.70
C ASP A 143 -7.41 -19.56 4.58
N TYR A 144 -8.14 -18.43 4.55
CA TYR A 144 -7.81 -17.24 5.34
C TYR A 144 -8.16 -17.36 6.81
N ALA A 145 -8.56 -18.53 7.28
CA ALA A 145 -8.75 -18.78 8.70
C ALA A 145 -7.43 -18.76 9.50
N ILE A 146 -6.38 -18.11 8.97
CA ILE A 146 -5.09 -17.95 9.67
C ILE A 146 -5.29 -17.28 11.03
N GLU A 147 -6.14 -16.27 11.13
CA GLU A 147 -6.42 -15.59 12.41
C GLU A 147 -7.24 -16.45 13.38
N THR A 148 -8.07 -17.34 12.87
CA THR A 148 -8.96 -18.20 13.67
C THR A 148 -8.45 -19.62 13.79
N ASN A 149 -7.47 -20.03 12.97
CA ASN A 149 -6.91 -21.37 13.00
C ASN A 149 -5.94 -21.54 14.19
N PRO A 150 -6.24 -22.46 15.15
CA PRO A 150 -5.40 -22.68 16.32
C PRO A 150 -3.94 -23.03 16.00
N LYS A 151 -3.70 -23.59 14.80
CA LYS A 151 -2.37 -23.98 14.31
C LYS A 151 -1.43 -22.80 14.09
N TYR A 152 -1.98 -21.59 13.92
CA TYR A 152 -1.21 -20.37 13.62
C TYR A 152 -1.30 -19.29 14.71
N LYS A 153 -1.88 -19.63 15.87
CA LYS A 153 -1.97 -18.71 17.03
C LYS A 153 -0.62 -18.23 17.55
N ASP A 154 0.45 -18.94 17.22
CA ASP A 154 1.82 -18.58 17.61
C ASP A 154 2.55 -17.68 16.62
N GLY A 155 1.87 -17.15 15.60
CA GLY A 155 2.44 -16.25 14.61
C GLY A 155 3.35 -16.90 13.57
N ARG A 156 3.46 -18.22 13.56
CA ARG A 156 4.25 -18.94 12.56
C ARG A 156 3.47 -19.10 11.26
N MET A 157 4.03 -18.57 10.16
CA MET A 157 3.45 -18.70 8.83
C MET A 157 3.59 -20.13 8.30
N PRO A 158 2.53 -20.77 7.77
CA PRO A 158 2.53 -22.17 7.36
C PRO A 158 3.48 -22.51 6.21
N PHE A 159 3.92 -21.52 5.46
CA PHE A 159 4.82 -21.69 4.32
C PHE A 159 6.31 -21.65 4.71
N LEU A 160 6.65 -21.44 5.97
CA LEU A 160 8.04 -21.49 6.47
C LEU A 160 8.42 -22.85 7.07
N THR A 161 7.53 -23.84 7.00
CA THR A 161 7.73 -25.17 7.57
C THR A 161 7.84 -26.27 6.49
N LYS A 162 8.61 -26.00 5.42
CA LYS A 162 9.10 -27.06 4.53
C LYS A 162 10.60 -27.04 4.50
#